data_d0b59c089cf9787ee7d90529ce16cce3
#
_entry.id   d0b59c089cf9787ee7d90529ce16cce3
#
_cell.length_a   1.000
_cell.length_b   1.000
_cell.length_c   1.000
_cell.angle_alpha   90.00
_cell.angle_beta   90.00
_cell.angle_gamma   90.00
#
_symmetry.space_group_name_H-M   'P 1'
#
loop_
_entity.id
_entity.type
_entity.pdbx_description
1 polymer ?
#
loop_
_entity_poly.entity_id
_entity_poly.type
_entity_poly.pdbx_seq_one_letter_code
_entity_poly.pdbx_strand_id
1 'polypeptide(L)'
;MYSEALLSRFYEPVRAGDLSGSTSSGKQGNPTCGDVVEIAIRMNDGIIQQARFRTLGCAIAIAASDLICELAEGMTVTGVHVIDAAKISEALGGITAERWQCIAAPLAALQDALSK
;
A
#
# COMPACT_ATOMS: atom_id res chain seq x y z
N MET A 1 -6.65 -19.71 -3.77
CA MET A 1 -7.83 -19.08 -3.15
C MET A 1 -7.37 -17.99 -2.19
N TYR A 2 -8.06 -16.88 -2.17
CA TYR A 2 -7.69 -15.77 -1.30
C TYR A 2 -8.34 -15.90 0.07
N SER A 3 -7.63 -15.41 1.10
CA SER A 3 -8.13 -15.42 2.46
C SER A 3 -9.29 -14.44 2.62
N GLU A 4 -10.04 -14.60 3.71
CA GLU A 4 -11.11 -13.68 4.06
C GLU A 4 -10.55 -12.28 4.35
N ALA A 5 -9.36 -12.22 4.99
CA ALA A 5 -8.69 -10.95 5.28
C ALA A 5 -8.35 -10.18 4.00
N LEU A 6 -7.89 -10.90 2.97
CA LEU A 6 -7.58 -10.28 1.68
C LEU A 6 -8.86 -9.83 0.98
N LEU A 7 -9.86 -10.71 0.91
CA LEU A 7 -11.11 -10.41 0.20
C LEU A 7 -11.85 -9.24 0.82
N SER A 8 -11.84 -9.11 2.13
CA SER A 8 -12.46 -7.98 2.82
C SER A 8 -11.88 -6.66 2.34
N ARG A 9 -10.54 -6.57 2.23
CA ARG A 9 -9.89 -5.35 1.77
C ARG A 9 -10.04 -5.13 0.27
N PHE A 10 -10.21 -6.19 -0.48
CA PHE A 10 -10.45 -6.07 -1.92
C PHE A 10 -11.85 -5.51 -2.21
N TYR A 11 -12.86 -6.03 -1.52
CA TYR A 11 -14.24 -5.60 -1.76
C TYR A 11 -14.57 -4.25 -1.14
N GLU A 12 -13.97 -3.94 0.00
CA GLU A 12 -14.23 -2.67 0.71
C GLU A 12 -12.91 -2.01 1.14
N PRO A 13 -12.13 -1.53 0.17
CA PRO A 13 -10.86 -0.87 0.51
C PRO A 13 -11.10 0.53 1.07
N VAL A 14 -11.04 0.66 2.37
CA VAL A 14 -11.38 1.90 3.10
C VAL A 14 -10.50 3.07 2.68
N ARG A 15 -9.25 2.79 2.31
CA ARG A 15 -8.29 3.86 2.00
C ARG A 15 -8.08 4.07 0.50
N ALA A 16 -8.96 3.50 -0.31
CA ALA A 16 -8.94 3.76 -1.75
C ALA A 16 -9.48 5.16 -2.03
N GLY A 17 -8.89 5.85 -2.99
CA GLY A 17 -9.38 7.13 -3.47
C GLY A 17 -8.33 8.23 -3.43
N ASP A 18 -8.78 9.44 -3.71
CA ASP A 18 -7.91 10.61 -3.70
C ASP A 18 -7.74 11.14 -2.29
N LEU A 19 -6.64 11.86 -2.08
CA LEU A 19 -6.35 12.50 -0.82
C LEU A 19 -6.26 14.00 -1.02
N SER A 20 -7.26 14.72 -0.53
CA SER A 20 -7.28 16.17 -0.56
C SER A 20 -6.19 16.71 0.38
N GLY A 21 -5.41 17.67 -0.11
CA GLY A 21 -4.34 18.26 0.69
C GLY A 21 -3.15 17.35 0.87
N SER A 22 -2.90 16.42 -0.06
CA SER A 22 -1.75 15.55 0.03
C SER A 22 -0.44 16.35 -0.01
N THR A 23 0.52 15.93 0.79
CA THR A 23 1.86 16.54 0.83
C THR A 23 2.72 16.03 -0.31
N SER A 24 2.61 14.74 -0.61
CA SER A 24 3.35 14.10 -1.70
C SER A 24 2.66 12.82 -2.11
N SER A 25 3.09 12.30 -3.25
CA SER A 25 2.60 11.00 -3.73
C SER A 25 3.74 10.25 -4.41
N GLY A 26 3.60 8.92 -4.43
CA GLY A 26 4.52 8.04 -5.11
C GLY A 26 3.76 7.10 -6.01
N LYS A 27 4.40 6.67 -7.09
CA LYS A 27 3.77 5.81 -8.08
C LYS A 27 4.74 4.74 -8.53
N GLN A 28 4.27 3.51 -8.59
CA GLN A 28 5.07 2.39 -9.05
C GLN A 28 4.22 1.47 -9.92
N GLY A 29 4.86 0.90 -10.94
CA GLY A 29 4.24 -0.12 -11.76
C GLY A 29 4.87 -1.47 -11.49
N ASN A 30 4.11 -2.53 -11.74
CA ASN A 30 4.59 -3.89 -11.69
C ASN A 30 4.54 -4.44 -13.11
N PRO A 31 5.69 -4.48 -13.82
CA PRO A 31 5.69 -4.90 -15.22
C PRO A 31 5.28 -6.35 -15.43
N THR A 32 5.42 -7.19 -14.43
CA THR A 32 5.03 -8.60 -14.52
C THR A 32 3.52 -8.77 -14.55
N CYS A 33 2.81 -8.02 -13.70
CA CYS A 33 1.36 -8.12 -13.59
C CYS A 33 0.62 -6.98 -14.29
N GLY A 34 1.33 -5.95 -14.74
CA GLY A 34 0.72 -4.77 -15.31
C GLY A 34 0.05 -3.87 -14.29
N ASP A 35 0.27 -4.13 -13.01
CA ASP A 35 -0.32 -3.32 -11.94
C ASP A 35 0.34 -1.96 -11.86
N VAL A 36 -0.45 -0.93 -11.54
CA VAL A 36 0.06 0.40 -11.23
C VAL A 36 -0.53 0.84 -9.91
N VAL A 37 0.32 1.31 -9.00
CA VAL A 37 -0.11 1.75 -7.66
C VAL A 37 0.39 3.17 -7.43
N GLU A 38 -0.51 4.03 -7.01
CA GLU A 38 -0.17 5.37 -6.56
C GLU A 38 -0.61 5.52 -5.10
N ILE A 39 0.30 6.01 -4.26
CA ILE A 39 -0.01 6.28 -2.85
C ILE A 39 0.24 7.76 -2.60
N ALA A 40 -0.78 8.44 -2.10
CA ALA A 40 -0.71 9.83 -1.68
C ALA A 40 -0.70 9.89 -0.16
N ILE A 41 0.15 10.75 0.39
CA ILE A 41 0.26 10.92 1.83
C ILE A 41 0.10 12.37 2.22
N ARG A 42 -0.38 12.58 3.45
CA ARG A 42 -0.39 13.91 4.07
C ARG A 42 0.44 13.82 5.35
N MET A 43 1.53 14.58 5.37
CA MET A 43 2.44 14.62 6.51
C MET A 43 2.11 15.79 7.41
N ASN A 44 2.27 15.60 8.71
CA ASN A 44 2.15 16.66 9.69
C ASN A 44 3.11 16.36 10.83
N ASP A 45 4.03 17.29 11.08
CA ASP A 45 5.06 17.16 12.14
C ASP A 45 5.86 15.85 12.04
N GLY A 46 6.20 15.47 10.81
CA GLY A 46 7.02 14.28 10.58
C GLY A 46 6.26 12.96 10.70
N ILE A 47 4.95 13.03 10.85
CA ILE A 47 4.09 11.85 10.98
C ILE A 47 3.15 11.78 9.80
N ILE A 48 2.95 10.59 9.25
CA ILE A 48 1.97 10.36 8.19
C ILE A 48 0.59 10.46 8.82
N GLN A 49 -0.13 11.53 8.51
CA GLN A 49 -1.45 11.77 9.07
C GLN A 49 -2.52 10.97 8.36
N GLN A 50 -2.42 10.90 7.02
CA GLN A 50 -3.34 10.12 6.20
C GLN A 50 -2.60 9.56 5.01
N ALA A 51 -3.04 8.40 4.55
CA ALA A 51 -2.55 7.77 3.33
C ALA A 51 -3.74 7.21 2.55
N ARG A 52 -3.72 7.41 1.24
CA ARG A 52 -4.75 6.90 0.34
C ARG A 52 -4.07 6.34 -0.89
N PHE A 53 -4.74 5.39 -1.56
CA PHE A 53 -4.15 4.78 -2.75
C PHE A 53 -5.14 4.75 -3.91
N ARG A 54 -4.57 4.68 -5.10
CA ARG A 54 -5.29 4.38 -6.33
C ARG A 54 -4.48 3.31 -7.05
N THR A 55 -5.14 2.29 -7.52
CA THR A 55 -4.44 1.23 -8.24
C THR A 55 -5.30 0.65 -9.35
N LEU A 56 -4.62 0.26 -10.41
CA LEU A 56 -5.15 -0.64 -11.44
C LEU A 56 -4.36 -1.92 -11.26
N GLY A 57 -5.03 -2.99 -10.84
CA GLY A 57 -4.28 -4.20 -10.57
C GLY A 57 -5.15 -5.32 -10.01
N CYS A 58 -4.48 -6.37 -9.58
CA CYS A 58 -5.15 -7.55 -9.07
C CYS A 58 -5.64 -7.36 -7.65
N ALA A 59 -6.42 -8.32 -7.17
CA ALA A 59 -6.97 -8.30 -5.82
C ALA A 59 -5.88 -8.17 -4.75
N ILE A 60 -4.74 -8.80 -4.96
CA ILE A 60 -3.63 -8.73 -3.99
C ILE A 60 -3.08 -7.30 -3.91
N ALA A 61 -2.88 -6.65 -5.06
CA ALA A 61 -2.37 -5.27 -5.09
C ALA A 61 -3.33 -4.31 -4.39
N ILE A 62 -4.62 -4.46 -4.60
CA ILE A 62 -5.64 -3.63 -3.96
C ILE A 62 -5.64 -3.85 -2.44
N ALA A 63 -5.69 -5.11 -2.01
CA ALA A 63 -5.72 -5.43 -0.59
C ALA A 63 -4.42 -5.02 0.11
N ALA A 64 -3.28 -5.24 -0.53
CA ALA A 64 -1.99 -4.86 0.03
C ALA A 64 -1.87 -3.35 0.16
N SER A 65 -2.31 -2.60 -0.87
CA SER A 65 -2.28 -1.14 -0.83
C SER A 65 -3.14 -0.60 0.31
N ASP A 66 -4.32 -1.16 0.50
CA ASP A 66 -5.21 -0.74 1.58
C ASP A 66 -4.57 -0.98 2.95
N LEU A 67 -4.01 -2.17 3.16
CA LEU A 67 -3.35 -2.50 4.42
C LEU A 67 -2.11 -1.63 4.67
N ILE A 68 -1.30 -1.42 3.65
CA ILE A 68 -0.09 -0.60 3.76
C ILE A 68 -0.45 0.84 4.14
N CYS A 69 -1.47 1.41 3.49
CA CYS A 69 -1.93 2.75 3.84
C CYS A 69 -2.42 2.82 5.29
N GLU A 70 -3.17 1.81 5.72
CA GLU A 70 -3.66 1.76 7.11
C GLU A 70 -2.50 1.71 8.09
N LEU A 71 -1.52 0.84 7.85
CA LEU A 71 -0.37 0.70 8.75
C LEU A 71 0.52 1.95 8.76
N ALA A 72 0.63 2.63 7.63
CA ALA A 72 1.46 3.82 7.51
C ALA A 72 0.91 5.00 8.31
N GLU A 73 -0.40 5.09 8.44
CA GLU A 73 -1.01 6.21 9.19
C GLU A 73 -0.57 6.17 10.65
N GLY A 74 -0.05 7.29 11.11
CA GLY A 74 0.48 7.42 12.47
C GLY A 74 1.97 7.12 12.59
N MET A 75 2.61 6.69 11.51
CA MET A 75 4.04 6.37 11.53
C MET A 75 4.89 7.55 11.08
N THR A 76 6.14 7.58 11.57
CA THR A 76 7.15 8.51 11.05
C THR A 76 7.74 7.93 9.76
N VAL A 77 8.48 8.77 9.03
CA VAL A 77 9.20 8.33 7.81
C VAL A 77 10.12 7.16 8.14
N THR A 78 10.84 7.22 9.25
CA THR A 78 11.73 6.16 9.68
C THR A 78 10.94 4.92 10.12
N GLY A 79 9.83 5.12 10.83
CA GLY A 79 9.01 4.03 11.35
C GLY A 79 8.38 3.16 10.27
N VAL A 80 8.17 3.71 9.09
CA VAL A 80 7.57 2.99 7.97
C VAL A 80 8.43 1.79 7.54
N HIS A 81 9.72 1.82 7.80
CA HIS A 81 10.62 0.72 7.42
C HIS A 81 10.28 -0.61 8.10
N VAL A 82 9.47 -0.62 9.15
CA VAL A 82 9.03 -1.88 9.77
C VAL A 82 7.95 -2.58 8.93
N ILE A 83 7.35 -1.89 7.97
CA ILE A 83 6.37 -2.50 7.08
C ILE A 83 7.13 -3.24 5.98
N ASP A 84 7.11 -4.55 6.00
CA ASP A 84 7.80 -5.36 5.01
C ASP A 84 6.83 -6.34 4.31
N ALA A 85 7.28 -6.91 3.20
CA ALA A 85 6.45 -7.79 2.40
C ALA A 85 5.99 -9.03 3.16
N ALA A 86 6.84 -9.57 4.03
CA ALA A 86 6.50 -10.76 4.80
C ALA A 86 5.33 -10.49 5.76
N LYS A 87 5.34 -9.35 6.42
CA LYS A 87 4.25 -8.97 7.32
C LYS A 87 2.95 -8.75 6.57
N ILE A 88 3.02 -8.10 5.42
CA ILE A 88 1.85 -7.88 4.58
C ILE A 88 1.29 -9.21 4.10
N SER A 89 2.15 -10.09 3.62
CA SER A 89 1.74 -11.42 3.17
C SER A 89 1.04 -12.18 4.29
N GLU A 90 1.61 -12.19 5.47
CA GLU A 90 1.03 -12.88 6.63
C GLU A 90 -0.34 -12.32 6.99
N ALA A 91 -0.47 -11.00 7.02
CA ALA A 91 -1.72 -10.34 7.37
C ALA A 91 -2.82 -10.61 6.33
N LEU A 92 -2.45 -10.89 5.09
CA LEU A 92 -3.39 -11.22 4.02
C LEU A 92 -3.63 -12.74 3.89
N GLY A 93 -3.19 -13.51 4.87
CA GLY A 93 -3.44 -14.95 4.90
C GLY A 93 -2.41 -15.80 4.19
N GLY A 94 -1.27 -15.21 3.86
CA GLY A 94 -0.18 -15.91 3.17
C GLY A 94 -0.29 -15.77 1.66
N ILE A 95 0.61 -15.01 1.08
CA ILE A 95 0.68 -14.79 -0.36
C ILE A 95 1.85 -15.59 -0.90
N THR A 96 1.64 -16.34 -1.99
CA THR A 96 2.71 -17.12 -2.59
C THR A 96 3.84 -16.21 -3.08
N ALA A 97 5.06 -16.72 -3.04
CA ALA A 97 6.24 -15.94 -3.42
C ALA A 97 6.14 -15.37 -4.83
N GLU A 98 5.50 -16.10 -5.74
CA GLU A 98 5.28 -15.66 -7.12
C GLU A 98 4.47 -14.38 -7.23
N ARG A 99 3.64 -14.10 -6.24
CA ARG A 99 2.76 -12.94 -6.24
C ARG A 99 3.23 -11.83 -5.29
N TRP A 100 4.39 -11.99 -4.68
CA TRP A 100 4.93 -10.96 -3.78
C TRP A 100 5.22 -9.65 -4.48
N GLN A 101 5.38 -9.66 -5.81
CA GLN A 101 5.53 -8.44 -6.60
C GLN A 101 4.32 -7.53 -6.44
N CYS A 102 3.14 -8.10 -6.24
CA CYS A 102 1.91 -7.33 -6.02
C CYS A 102 1.91 -6.62 -4.67
N ILE A 103 2.76 -7.07 -3.74
CA ILE A 103 2.99 -6.42 -2.45
C ILE A 103 4.12 -5.41 -2.57
N ALA A 104 5.15 -5.74 -3.33
CA ALA A 104 6.33 -4.89 -3.47
C ALA A 104 6.00 -3.55 -4.13
N ALA A 105 5.10 -3.54 -5.11
CA ALA A 105 4.74 -2.30 -5.81
C ALA A 105 4.11 -1.25 -4.88
N PRO A 106 3.11 -1.59 -4.06
CA PRO A 106 2.58 -0.61 -3.09
C PRO A 106 3.62 -0.16 -2.06
N LEU A 107 4.49 -1.07 -1.60
CA LEU A 107 5.56 -0.67 -0.67
C LEU A 107 6.51 0.33 -1.33
N ALA A 108 6.89 0.08 -2.59
CA ALA A 108 7.75 0.99 -3.33
C ALA A 108 7.07 2.33 -3.61
N ALA A 109 5.76 2.33 -3.86
CA ALA A 109 5.00 3.57 -4.05
C ALA A 109 5.00 4.42 -2.78
N LEU A 110 4.86 3.79 -1.61
CA LEU A 110 4.93 4.49 -0.34
C LEU A 110 6.32 5.08 -0.12
N GLN A 111 7.37 4.30 -0.38
CA GLN A 111 8.74 4.78 -0.26
C GLN A 111 9.01 5.96 -1.20
N ASP A 112 8.49 5.88 -2.43
CA ASP A 112 8.61 6.96 -3.39
C ASP A 112 7.94 8.24 -2.88
N ALA A 113 6.76 8.12 -2.30
CA ALA A 113 6.04 9.26 -1.72
C ALA A 113 6.85 9.89 -0.58
N LEU A 114 7.49 9.09 0.24
CA LEU A 114 8.25 9.56 1.39
C LEU A 114 9.60 10.17 1.03
N SER A 115 10.12 9.85 -0.15
CA SER A 115 11.42 10.35 -0.59
C SER A 115 11.36 11.74 -1.23
N LYS A 116 10.20 12.32 -1.36
CA LYS A 116 10.00 13.63 -2.03
C LYS A 116 9.95 14.80 -1.07
#